data_3574fdeb03f8823e180156b4188cbe05
#
_entry.id   3574fdeb03f8823e180156b4188cbe05
#
_cell.length_a   1.000
_cell.length_b   1.000
_cell.length_c   1.000
_cell.angle_alpha   90.00
_cell.angle_beta   90.00
_cell.angle_gamma   90.00
#
_symmetry.space_group_name_H-M   'P 1'
#
loop_
_entity.id
_entity.type
_entity.pdbx_description
1 polymer ?
#
loop_
_entity_poly.entity_id
_entity_poly.type
_entity_poly.pdbx_seq_one_letter_code
_entity_poly.pdbx_strand_id
1 'polypeptide(L)'
;MQTAVWNDIPPLRELLAAAARNRRLAVCLPEKRIPRFEPSEQPDEAERRFLQHWPQQSACLQFAAANILHGLLPQGAELWLMPPAAADCLSDYFSDGLEWQTEVRPQNPAAAQKPWFRPSENRNGAPPEHVAVIGAGIAGAATARALAERGVRVSVLEARTAAHAASGNRQGLLYAKISAHDTEQTELLLGGYGHSRRLLDRLLPDGGWQPCGVLHLNHSPAEEKRNRRLAAQDWHAHLYRGVSAAEASELAGIDLSSDGLYWPQGAWLHPPALVRALLAHPNIRLYEGRPLLSAQYCAPHWRLDTPQHTLSADHIVYCTGASSPQQPPLAALQWQLIRGQTNLAAATSYTGRLKTALSAASYISPAWEGLHCYGASFVPHDACGDWRDSEAEHNRQELAMLHPQLAAELTAAPTVSGHAAVRCDSPDHLPTVGPVADYAAMRGVYAKLAHDKNYPLSDSCPYLPNVWVNSAHGSRGLATAPWCAESIAARILGLPDPLSRRLREALHPNRHIVRALVRQHEGGR
;
A
#
# COMPACT_ATOMS: atom_id res chain seq x y z
N MET A 1 11.59 19.18 10.48
CA MET A 1 12.75 18.59 9.79
C MET A 1 12.67 19.04 8.34
N GLN A 2 13.79 19.33 7.72
CA GLN A 2 13.83 19.75 6.32
C GLN A 2 14.32 18.59 5.44
N THR A 3 13.89 18.58 4.18
CA THR A 3 14.43 17.68 3.16
C THR A 3 15.53 18.41 2.41
N ALA A 4 16.76 17.93 2.45
CA ALA A 4 17.86 18.49 1.65
C ALA A 4 17.70 18.08 0.19
N VAL A 5 17.83 19.03 -0.75
CA VAL A 5 17.51 18.83 -2.17
C VAL A 5 18.67 19.27 -3.06
N TRP A 6 19.04 18.44 -4.03
CA TRP A 6 20.01 18.71 -5.08
C TRP A 6 19.42 18.51 -6.47
N ASN A 7 19.88 19.31 -7.42
CA ASN A 7 19.51 19.16 -8.84
C ASN A 7 20.51 18.32 -9.66
N ASP A 8 21.52 17.78 -9.01
CA ASP A 8 22.52 16.88 -9.58
C ASP A 8 23.10 16.00 -8.48
N ILE A 9 23.94 15.02 -8.83
CA ILE A 9 24.63 14.16 -7.87
C ILE A 9 25.59 15.03 -7.04
N PRO A 10 25.37 15.16 -5.71
CA PRO A 10 26.28 15.92 -4.87
C PRO A 10 27.59 15.15 -4.64
N PRO A 11 28.69 15.84 -4.30
CA PRO A 11 29.86 15.18 -3.77
C PRO A 11 29.49 14.29 -2.57
N LEU A 12 30.08 13.08 -2.50
CA LEU A 12 29.69 12.09 -1.50
C LEU A 12 29.79 12.65 -0.05
N ARG A 13 30.82 13.42 0.23
CA ARG A 13 31.02 14.06 1.56
C ARG A 13 29.88 15.02 1.93
N GLU A 14 29.36 15.77 0.96
CA GLU A 14 28.21 16.66 1.17
C GLU A 14 26.92 15.87 1.43
N LEU A 15 26.70 14.81 0.65
CA LEU A 15 25.55 13.92 0.85
C LEU A 15 25.57 13.31 2.26
N LEU A 16 26.71 12.80 2.71
CA LEU A 16 26.85 12.19 4.01
C LEU A 16 26.72 13.22 5.15
N ALA A 17 27.27 14.42 4.99
CA ALA A 17 27.09 15.51 5.94
C ALA A 17 25.62 15.96 6.04
N ALA A 18 24.90 15.99 4.93
CA ALA A 18 23.48 16.27 4.93
C ALA A 18 22.66 15.12 5.54
N ALA A 19 23.03 13.85 5.30
CA ALA A 19 22.40 12.68 5.90
C ALA A 19 22.49 12.67 7.43
N ALA A 20 23.55 13.25 7.99
CA ALA A 20 23.70 13.40 9.44
C ALA A 20 22.76 14.46 10.06
N ARG A 21 22.32 15.44 9.26
CA ARG A 21 21.47 16.56 9.71
C ARG A 21 20.00 16.40 9.31
N ASN A 22 19.76 15.76 8.18
CA ASN A 22 18.45 15.66 7.56
C ASN A 22 17.99 14.21 7.53
N ARG A 23 16.71 14.01 7.75
CA ARG A 23 16.08 12.69 7.68
C ARG A 23 15.80 12.26 6.24
N ARG A 24 15.71 13.21 5.31
CA ARG A 24 15.47 13.00 3.88
C ARG A 24 16.44 13.76 3.02
N LEU A 25 16.87 13.09 1.97
CA LEU A 25 17.72 13.62 0.92
C LEU A 25 17.03 13.37 -0.42
N ALA A 26 16.85 14.41 -1.21
CA ALA A 26 16.26 14.32 -2.54
C ALA A 26 17.29 14.75 -3.58
N VAL A 27 17.60 13.87 -4.53
CA VAL A 27 18.55 14.14 -5.63
C VAL A 27 17.80 14.05 -6.94
N CYS A 28 17.72 15.16 -7.67
CA CYS A 28 17.10 15.25 -8.99
C CYS A 28 18.15 14.91 -10.04
N LEU A 29 18.01 13.74 -10.67
CA LEU A 29 18.96 13.25 -11.66
C LEU A 29 18.47 13.49 -13.08
N PRO A 30 19.27 14.09 -13.97
CA PRO A 30 18.93 14.27 -15.37
C PRO A 30 18.81 12.93 -16.11
N GLU A 31 19.51 11.92 -15.64
CA GLU A 31 19.49 10.58 -16.22
C GLU A 31 18.76 9.60 -15.29
N LYS A 32 18.08 8.65 -15.91
CA LYS A 32 17.34 7.57 -15.26
C LYS A 32 18.27 6.46 -14.73
N ARG A 33 19.33 6.81 -14.00
CA ARG A 33 20.32 5.85 -13.51
C ARG A 33 20.48 5.93 -11.99
N ILE A 34 20.78 4.79 -11.39
CA ILE A 34 21.27 4.78 -10.01
C ILE A 34 22.66 5.44 -10.02
N PRO A 35 22.87 6.48 -9.22
CA PRO A 35 24.11 7.25 -9.24
C PRO A 35 25.29 6.38 -8.81
N ARG A 36 26.44 6.60 -9.44
CA ARG A 36 27.73 6.17 -8.94
C ARG A 36 28.30 7.34 -8.15
N PHE A 37 28.65 7.08 -6.89
CA PHE A 37 29.32 8.05 -6.06
C PHE A 37 30.82 7.83 -6.15
N GLU A 38 31.55 8.91 -6.36
CA GLU A 38 33.00 8.90 -6.37
C GLU A 38 33.54 9.30 -5.00
N PRO A 39 34.61 8.69 -4.50
CA PRO A 39 35.26 9.10 -3.26
C PRO A 39 35.91 10.48 -3.45
N SER A 40 36.02 11.23 -2.37
CA SER A 40 36.87 12.42 -2.35
C SER A 40 38.36 12.03 -2.53
N GLU A 41 39.24 13.00 -2.82
CA GLU A 41 40.70 12.75 -2.96
C GLU A 41 41.30 12.08 -1.72
N GLN A 42 40.77 12.38 -0.54
CA GLN A 42 41.13 11.76 0.73
C GLN A 42 39.85 11.28 1.45
N PRO A 43 39.35 10.10 1.10
CA PRO A 43 38.09 9.61 1.66
C PRO A 43 38.25 9.26 3.13
N ASP A 44 37.33 9.80 3.95
CA ASP A 44 37.23 9.47 5.37
C ASP A 44 36.59 8.07 5.59
N GLU A 45 36.45 7.68 6.86
CA GLU A 45 35.86 6.38 7.21
C GLU A 45 34.39 6.29 6.78
N ALA A 46 33.63 7.38 6.86
CA ALA A 46 32.22 7.40 6.47
C ALA A 46 32.04 7.21 4.95
N GLU A 47 32.88 7.87 4.14
CA GLU A 47 32.88 7.71 2.69
C GLU A 47 33.26 6.27 2.29
N ARG A 48 34.34 5.72 2.88
CA ARG A 48 34.77 4.33 2.62
C ARG A 48 33.69 3.33 2.98
N ARG A 49 33.06 3.48 4.15
CA ARG A 49 31.97 2.62 4.60
C ARG A 49 30.76 2.73 3.70
N PHE A 50 30.37 3.92 3.28
CA PHE A 50 29.26 4.14 2.34
C PHE A 50 29.54 3.44 1.01
N LEU A 51 30.69 3.67 0.40
CA LEU A 51 31.05 3.09 -0.90
C LEU A 51 31.11 1.56 -0.86
N GLN A 52 31.57 0.99 0.25
CA GLN A 52 31.58 -0.46 0.46
C GLN A 52 30.17 -1.07 0.47
N HIS A 53 29.17 -0.36 1.03
CA HIS A 53 27.80 -0.86 1.18
C HIS A 53 26.87 -0.40 0.06
N TRP A 54 27.23 0.65 -0.69
CA TRP A 54 26.38 1.25 -1.72
C TRP A 54 25.89 0.25 -2.79
N PRO A 55 26.69 -0.69 -3.31
CA PRO A 55 26.21 -1.66 -4.29
C PRO A 55 25.03 -2.50 -3.77
N GLN A 56 25.07 -2.92 -2.51
CA GLN A 56 23.98 -3.67 -1.88
C GLN A 56 22.77 -2.77 -1.60
N GLN A 57 22.99 -1.55 -1.13
CA GLN A 57 21.93 -0.60 -0.83
C GLN A 57 21.23 -0.09 -2.07
N SER A 58 21.99 0.21 -3.13
CA SER A 58 21.42 0.62 -4.40
C SER A 58 20.53 -0.48 -5.02
N ALA A 59 20.87 -1.74 -4.81
CA ALA A 59 20.03 -2.87 -5.20
C ALA A 59 18.72 -2.98 -4.38
N CYS A 60 18.67 -2.35 -3.21
CA CYS A 60 17.47 -2.32 -2.36
C CYS A 60 16.59 -1.07 -2.56
N LEU A 61 16.96 -0.16 -3.48
CA LEU A 61 16.11 0.97 -3.83
C LEU A 61 14.80 0.48 -4.44
N GLN A 62 13.70 1.10 -4.05
CA GLN A 62 12.36 0.75 -4.51
C GLN A 62 11.68 1.94 -5.16
N PHE A 63 10.74 1.69 -6.06
CA PHE A 63 9.92 2.76 -6.58
C PHE A 63 9.04 3.38 -5.47
N ALA A 64 9.09 4.71 -5.36
CA ALA A 64 8.12 5.48 -4.60
C ALA A 64 7.03 6.04 -5.50
N ALA A 65 7.34 6.25 -6.78
CA ALA A 65 6.40 6.62 -7.85
C ALA A 65 6.98 6.17 -9.18
N ALA A 66 6.28 6.40 -10.30
CA ALA A 66 6.65 5.89 -11.62
C ALA A 66 8.12 6.17 -12.03
N ASN A 67 8.67 7.30 -11.58
CA ASN A 67 10.03 7.71 -11.91
C ASN A 67 10.85 8.13 -10.67
N ILE A 68 10.43 7.71 -9.50
CA ILE A 68 11.07 8.09 -8.24
C ILE A 68 11.48 6.82 -7.51
N LEU A 69 12.79 6.70 -7.21
CA LEU A 69 13.33 5.65 -6.37
C LEU A 69 13.53 6.14 -4.95
N HIS A 70 13.31 5.26 -4.00
CA HIS A 70 13.46 5.54 -2.58
C HIS A 70 14.18 4.39 -1.88
N GLY A 71 15.01 4.72 -0.92
CA GLY A 71 15.70 3.75 -0.08
C GLY A 71 16.24 4.39 1.20
N LEU A 72 16.76 3.56 2.09
CA LEU A 72 17.41 4.00 3.32
C LEU A 72 18.93 3.96 3.15
N LEU A 73 19.60 5.00 3.61
CA LEU A 73 21.05 5.00 3.78
C LEU A 73 21.45 4.31 5.11
N PRO A 74 22.71 3.89 5.28
CA PRO A 74 23.18 3.21 6.50
C PRO A 74 22.91 4.00 7.79
N GLN A 75 22.91 5.32 7.67
CA GLN A 75 22.68 6.24 8.80
C GLN A 75 21.18 6.41 9.14
N GLY A 76 20.29 5.71 8.42
CA GLY A 76 18.85 5.82 8.61
C GLY A 76 18.19 7.00 7.89
N ALA A 77 18.94 7.82 7.16
CA ALA A 77 18.36 8.85 6.30
C ALA A 77 17.71 8.22 5.05
N GLU A 78 16.59 8.78 4.62
CA GLU A 78 15.91 8.40 3.39
C GLU A 78 16.59 9.08 2.19
N LEU A 79 16.93 8.30 1.17
CA LEU A 79 17.40 8.81 -0.13
C LEU A 79 16.29 8.69 -1.16
N TRP A 80 15.99 9.81 -1.82
CA TRP A 80 15.04 9.90 -2.91
C TRP A 80 15.76 10.30 -4.17
N LEU A 81 15.70 9.46 -5.21
CA LEU A 81 16.24 9.74 -6.54
C LEU A 81 15.07 9.99 -7.49
N MET A 82 15.05 11.14 -8.12
CA MET A 82 13.89 11.58 -8.90
C MET A 82 14.31 12.28 -10.20
N PRO A 83 13.44 12.33 -11.24
CA PRO A 83 13.73 13.08 -12.45
C PRO A 83 13.67 14.59 -12.18
N PRO A 84 14.35 15.43 -12.98
CA PRO A 84 14.35 16.89 -12.82
C PRO A 84 12.94 17.50 -12.80
N ALA A 85 12.01 16.96 -13.59
CA ALA A 85 10.61 17.42 -13.61
C ALA A 85 9.89 17.23 -12.26
N ALA A 86 10.34 16.32 -11.41
CA ALA A 86 9.78 16.15 -10.07
C ALA A 86 10.21 17.27 -9.11
N ALA A 87 11.25 18.02 -9.43
CA ALA A 87 11.70 19.18 -8.64
C ALA A 87 10.60 20.22 -8.48
N ASP A 88 9.78 20.42 -9.51
CA ASP A 88 8.65 21.36 -9.51
C ASP A 88 7.51 20.93 -8.57
N CYS A 89 7.44 19.64 -8.25
CA CYS A 89 6.40 19.03 -7.43
C CYS A 89 6.90 18.51 -6.07
N LEU A 90 8.12 18.86 -5.65
CA LEU A 90 8.71 18.34 -4.41
C LEU A 90 7.87 18.63 -3.17
N SER A 91 7.19 19.76 -3.11
CA SER A 91 6.25 20.10 -2.03
C SER A 91 5.04 19.17 -1.97
N ASP A 92 4.72 18.46 -3.06
CA ASP A 92 3.65 17.46 -3.08
C ASP A 92 4.10 16.13 -2.42
N TYR A 93 5.41 15.85 -2.42
CA TYR A 93 6.00 14.68 -1.78
C TYR A 93 6.46 14.97 -0.34
N PHE A 94 6.93 16.17 -0.06
CA PHE A 94 7.53 16.52 1.23
C PHE A 94 6.83 17.74 1.84
N SER A 95 6.13 17.52 2.93
CA SER A 95 5.39 18.58 3.65
C SER A 95 6.22 19.33 4.70
N ASP A 96 7.43 18.86 5.00
CA ASP A 96 8.28 19.28 6.11
C ASP A 96 9.31 20.36 5.75
N GLY A 97 9.11 21.01 4.60
CA GLY A 97 10.02 22.06 4.11
C GLY A 97 11.20 21.52 3.33
N LEU A 98 11.68 22.32 2.37
CA LEU A 98 12.77 21.98 1.47
C LEU A 98 13.97 22.86 1.73
N GLU A 99 15.13 22.26 1.91
CA GLU A 99 16.42 22.93 2.02
C GLU A 99 17.22 22.70 0.73
N TRP A 100 17.17 23.66 -0.19
CA TRP A 100 17.87 23.57 -1.47
C TRP A 100 19.38 23.76 -1.27
N GLN A 101 20.14 22.75 -1.67
CA GLN A 101 21.60 22.75 -1.65
C GLN A 101 22.19 23.27 -2.97
N THR A 102 21.34 23.52 -3.96
CA THR A 102 21.69 24.06 -5.29
C THR A 102 20.99 25.38 -5.54
N GLU A 103 21.56 26.24 -6.40
CA GLU A 103 21.03 27.58 -6.69
C GLU A 103 19.71 27.56 -7.46
N VAL A 104 19.43 26.49 -8.24
CA VAL A 104 18.23 26.37 -9.06
C VAL A 104 17.07 25.89 -8.21
N ARG A 105 16.05 26.74 -8.06
CA ARG A 105 14.80 26.41 -7.36
C ARG A 105 13.63 26.37 -8.34
N PRO A 106 12.65 25.48 -8.14
CA PRO A 106 11.41 25.52 -8.93
C PRO A 106 10.69 26.86 -8.77
N GLN A 107 10.13 27.36 -9.86
CA GLN A 107 9.43 28.65 -9.87
C GLN A 107 7.92 28.53 -9.63
N ASN A 108 7.36 27.32 -9.71
CA ASN A 108 5.92 27.11 -9.56
C ASN A 108 5.54 26.82 -8.10
N PRO A 109 4.78 27.72 -7.44
CA PRO A 109 4.24 27.42 -6.13
C PRO A 109 3.22 26.27 -6.23
N ALA A 110 3.23 25.37 -5.27
CA ALA A 110 2.22 24.33 -5.18
C ALA A 110 0.81 24.94 -5.18
N ALA A 111 -0.11 24.37 -5.95
CA ALA A 111 -1.50 24.81 -5.97
C ALA A 111 -2.10 24.78 -4.54
N ALA A 112 -2.95 25.75 -4.21
CA ALA A 112 -3.57 25.81 -2.89
C ALA A 112 -4.42 24.55 -2.64
N GLN A 113 -4.26 23.96 -1.45
CA GLN A 113 -5.04 22.79 -1.06
C GLN A 113 -6.52 23.11 -0.97
N LYS A 114 -7.35 22.24 -1.54
CA LYS A 114 -8.81 22.38 -1.48
C LYS A 114 -9.30 22.31 -0.03
N PRO A 115 -10.31 23.14 0.35
CA PRO A 115 -10.74 23.26 1.75
C PRO A 115 -11.17 21.93 2.37
N TRP A 116 -11.79 21.04 1.62
CA TRP A 116 -12.23 19.72 2.11
C TRP A 116 -11.10 18.71 2.36
N PHE A 117 -9.86 19.03 1.99
CA PHE A 117 -8.67 18.23 2.28
C PHE A 117 -7.79 18.85 3.37
N ARG A 118 -8.03 20.12 3.73
CA ARG A 118 -7.24 20.79 4.78
C ARG A 118 -7.43 20.05 6.11
N PRO A 119 -6.37 19.93 6.94
CA PRO A 119 -6.50 19.40 8.28
C PRO A 119 -7.40 20.31 9.14
N SER A 120 -8.00 19.75 10.18
CA SER A 120 -8.68 20.57 11.19
C SER A 120 -7.69 21.51 11.86
N GLU A 121 -8.07 22.76 12.06
CA GLU A 121 -7.24 23.78 12.72
C GLU A 121 -6.99 23.47 14.22
N ASN A 122 -7.79 22.60 14.82
CA ASN A 122 -7.71 22.22 16.25
C ASN A 122 -6.63 21.16 16.56
N ARG A 123 -5.47 21.19 15.90
CA ARG A 123 -4.37 20.25 16.13
C ARG A 123 -3.36 20.67 17.21
N ASN A 124 -3.74 21.54 18.13
CA ASN A 124 -2.85 21.99 19.22
C ASN A 124 -2.83 21.06 20.44
N GLY A 125 -3.26 19.81 20.29
CA GLY A 125 -3.23 18.81 21.35
C GLY A 125 -1.88 18.08 21.46
N ALA A 126 -1.57 17.60 22.68
CA ALA A 126 -0.47 16.67 22.90
C ALA A 126 -0.65 15.40 22.03
N PRO A 127 0.44 14.69 21.67
CA PRO A 127 0.31 13.40 21.00
C PRO A 127 -0.61 12.46 21.81
N PRO A 128 -1.43 11.62 21.15
CA PRO A 128 -2.34 10.73 21.86
C PRO A 128 -1.55 9.71 22.67
N GLU A 129 -2.05 9.40 23.87
CA GLU A 129 -1.51 8.31 24.68
C GLU A 129 -2.08 6.96 24.27
N HIS A 130 -3.34 6.94 23.81
CA HIS A 130 -4.07 5.72 23.50
C HIS A 130 -4.90 5.85 22.23
N VAL A 131 -4.72 4.93 21.30
CA VAL A 131 -5.48 4.83 20.05
C VAL A 131 -6.21 3.49 19.97
N ALA A 132 -7.50 3.53 19.63
CA ALA A 132 -8.26 2.33 19.31
C ALA A 132 -8.27 2.09 17.79
N VAL A 133 -7.92 0.86 17.38
CA VAL A 133 -7.98 0.40 15.99
C VAL A 133 -9.09 -0.65 15.89
N ILE A 134 -10.02 -0.46 14.97
CA ILE A 134 -11.18 -1.33 14.77
C ILE A 134 -10.93 -2.23 13.56
N GLY A 135 -10.75 -3.53 13.82
CA GLY A 135 -10.40 -4.56 12.84
C GLY A 135 -8.93 -4.96 12.89
N ALA A 136 -8.66 -6.29 12.89
CA ALA A 136 -7.33 -6.90 12.92
C ALA A 136 -6.97 -7.61 11.60
N GLY A 137 -7.40 -7.06 10.46
CA GLY A 137 -6.85 -7.39 9.16
C GLY A 137 -5.51 -6.68 8.91
N ILE A 138 -4.95 -6.83 7.69
CA ILE A 138 -3.65 -6.22 7.35
C ILE A 138 -3.61 -4.70 7.58
N ALA A 139 -4.70 -3.97 7.28
CA ALA A 139 -4.76 -2.52 7.47
C ALA A 139 -4.73 -2.14 8.96
N GLY A 140 -5.51 -2.85 9.80
CA GLY A 140 -5.56 -2.59 11.23
C GLY A 140 -4.26 -2.98 11.93
N ALA A 141 -3.72 -4.15 11.61
CA ALA A 141 -2.45 -4.62 12.16
C ALA A 141 -1.28 -3.68 11.82
N ALA A 142 -1.21 -3.24 10.56
CA ALA A 142 -0.18 -2.28 10.13
C ALA A 142 -0.36 -0.91 10.79
N THR A 143 -1.61 -0.42 10.94
CA THR A 143 -1.90 0.85 11.62
C THR A 143 -1.53 0.79 13.10
N ALA A 144 -1.88 -0.32 13.76
CA ALA A 144 -1.50 -0.54 15.16
C ALA A 144 0.02 -0.57 15.33
N ARG A 145 0.74 -1.28 14.43
CA ARG A 145 2.20 -1.36 14.46
C ARG A 145 2.85 0.01 14.24
N ALA A 146 2.42 0.75 13.25
CA ALA A 146 2.97 2.07 12.93
C ALA A 146 2.84 3.06 14.10
N LEU A 147 1.73 3.03 14.83
CA LEU A 147 1.50 3.82 16.04
C LEU A 147 2.34 3.33 17.21
N ALA A 148 2.35 2.01 17.45
CA ALA A 148 3.03 1.40 18.58
C ALA A 148 4.56 1.57 18.53
N GLU A 149 5.18 1.48 17.35
CA GLU A 149 6.62 1.77 17.15
C GLU A 149 6.99 3.22 17.46
N ARG A 150 5.99 4.12 17.51
CA ARG A 150 6.14 5.53 17.90
C ARG A 150 5.75 5.83 19.35
N GLY A 151 5.60 4.78 20.16
CA GLY A 151 5.36 4.88 21.60
C GLY A 151 3.88 4.98 22.00
N VAL A 152 2.93 4.95 21.07
CA VAL A 152 1.50 5.02 21.37
C VAL A 152 0.98 3.68 21.88
N ARG A 153 0.17 3.67 22.94
CA ARG A 153 -0.61 2.48 23.34
C ARG A 153 -1.74 2.25 22.33
N VAL A 154 -1.88 1.03 21.85
CA VAL A 154 -2.91 0.69 20.87
C VAL A 154 -3.76 -0.48 21.37
N SER A 155 -5.08 -0.29 21.37
CA SER A 155 -6.06 -1.36 21.54
C SER A 155 -6.66 -1.72 20.19
N VAL A 156 -6.47 -2.96 19.75
CA VAL A 156 -7.07 -3.48 18.52
C VAL A 156 -8.30 -4.30 18.86
N LEU A 157 -9.48 -3.85 18.40
CA LEU A 157 -10.75 -4.57 18.58
C LEU A 157 -11.06 -5.36 17.32
N GLU A 158 -11.17 -6.66 17.45
CA GLU A 158 -11.51 -7.57 16.34
C GLU A 158 -12.77 -8.36 16.68
N ALA A 159 -13.73 -8.34 15.78
CA ALA A 159 -15.01 -9.00 15.99
C ALA A 159 -14.91 -10.54 16.06
N ARG A 160 -13.94 -11.12 15.36
CA ARG A 160 -13.65 -12.55 15.31
C ARG A 160 -12.21 -12.81 15.75
N THR A 161 -11.41 -13.40 14.86
CA THR A 161 -9.96 -13.62 15.04
C THR A 161 -9.17 -12.78 14.06
N ALA A 162 -7.94 -12.42 14.43
CA ALA A 162 -7.06 -11.64 13.57
C ALA A 162 -6.83 -12.36 12.22
N ALA A 163 -6.78 -11.59 11.15
CA ALA A 163 -6.64 -12.06 9.78
C ALA A 163 -7.76 -13.00 9.27
N HIS A 164 -8.89 -13.11 9.94
CA HIS A 164 -9.97 -14.04 9.58
C HIS A 164 -10.58 -13.78 8.19
N ALA A 165 -10.77 -12.50 7.82
CA ALA A 165 -11.47 -12.10 6.59
C ALA A 165 -10.53 -12.10 5.34
N ALA A 166 -10.53 -11.02 4.57
CA ALA A 166 -9.72 -10.90 3.34
C ALA A 166 -8.20 -11.05 3.54
N SER A 167 -7.72 -10.94 4.77
CA SER A 167 -6.31 -11.19 5.15
C SER A 167 -6.02 -12.64 5.53
N GLY A 168 -6.98 -13.57 5.38
CA GLY A 168 -6.85 -14.99 5.79
C GLY A 168 -6.32 -15.92 4.71
N ASN A 169 -6.06 -15.44 3.49
CA ASN A 169 -5.54 -16.27 2.41
C ASN A 169 -4.21 -16.94 2.79
N ARG A 170 -4.00 -18.18 2.31
CA ARG A 170 -2.77 -18.93 2.63
C ARG A 170 -1.53 -18.29 2.00
N GLN A 171 -1.61 -17.88 0.73
CA GLN A 171 -0.54 -17.18 0.04
C GLN A 171 -1.11 -16.02 -0.77
N GLY A 172 -0.58 -14.83 -0.54
CA GLY A 172 -0.86 -13.65 -1.34
C GLY A 172 0.38 -13.21 -2.11
N LEU A 173 0.20 -12.61 -3.29
CA LEU A 173 1.31 -12.09 -4.07
C LEU A 173 1.60 -10.64 -3.69
N LEU A 174 2.88 -10.33 -3.55
CA LEU A 174 3.38 -8.97 -3.39
C LEU A 174 4.18 -8.56 -4.62
N TYR A 175 3.60 -7.75 -5.44
CA TYR A 175 4.20 -7.06 -6.58
C TYR A 175 3.32 -5.85 -6.96
N ALA A 176 3.79 -4.99 -7.86
CA ALA A 176 3.02 -3.83 -8.27
C ALA A 176 2.45 -4.01 -9.69
N LYS A 177 1.15 -4.31 -9.81
CA LYS A 177 0.45 -4.30 -11.11
C LYS A 177 0.13 -2.85 -11.50
N ILE A 178 1.07 -2.18 -12.15
CA ILE A 178 1.03 -0.75 -12.47
C ILE A 178 0.59 -0.46 -13.89
N SER A 179 0.11 0.77 -14.11
CA SER A 179 -0.05 1.37 -15.43
C SER A 179 1.32 1.77 -16.02
N ALA A 180 1.41 1.85 -17.36
CA ALA A 180 2.55 2.46 -18.03
C ALA A 180 2.51 4.01 -17.96
N HIS A 181 1.48 4.58 -17.35
CA HIS A 181 1.31 6.01 -17.14
C HIS A 181 1.48 6.35 -15.67
N ASP A 182 1.94 7.57 -15.40
CA ASP A 182 2.00 8.12 -14.05
C ASP A 182 0.58 8.45 -13.57
N THR A 183 0.11 7.65 -12.62
CA THR A 183 -1.20 7.82 -11.96
C THR A 183 -1.02 7.69 -10.46
N GLU A 184 -1.98 8.20 -9.69
CA GLU A 184 -2.00 8.06 -8.23
C GLU A 184 -1.97 6.58 -7.82
N GLN A 185 -2.61 5.71 -8.60
CA GLN A 185 -2.59 4.28 -8.36
C GLN A 185 -1.20 3.67 -8.61
N THR A 186 -0.49 4.12 -9.66
CA THR A 186 0.88 3.68 -9.94
C THR A 186 1.83 4.11 -8.82
N GLU A 187 1.76 5.36 -8.39
CA GLU A 187 2.53 5.90 -7.28
C GLU A 187 2.29 5.10 -5.98
N LEU A 188 1.02 4.90 -5.63
CA LEU A 188 0.63 4.15 -4.43
C LEU A 188 1.15 2.71 -4.46
N LEU A 189 1.01 2.02 -5.59
CA LEU A 189 1.41 0.61 -5.71
C LEU A 189 2.93 0.44 -5.65
N LEU A 190 3.70 1.31 -6.30
CA LEU A 190 5.16 1.24 -6.28
C LEU A 190 5.72 1.56 -4.90
N GLY A 191 5.27 2.65 -4.28
CA GLY A 191 5.69 3.02 -2.93
C GLY A 191 5.29 1.99 -1.88
N GLY A 192 4.05 1.52 -1.95
CA GLY A 192 3.54 0.49 -1.05
C GLY A 192 4.23 -0.87 -1.23
N TYR A 193 4.52 -1.28 -2.47
CA TYR A 193 5.32 -2.48 -2.76
C TYR A 193 6.71 -2.39 -2.12
N GLY A 194 7.42 -1.27 -2.34
CA GLY A 194 8.74 -1.07 -1.76
C GLY A 194 8.73 -1.06 -0.24
N HIS A 195 7.73 -0.39 0.37
CA HIS A 195 7.55 -0.38 1.81
C HIS A 195 7.29 -1.78 2.37
N SER A 196 6.35 -2.52 1.77
CA SER A 196 5.97 -3.85 2.23
C SER A 196 7.11 -4.88 2.09
N ARG A 197 7.94 -4.77 1.02
CA ARG A 197 9.14 -5.62 0.88
C ARG A 197 10.09 -5.46 2.07
N ARG A 198 10.43 -4.22 2.45
CA ARG A 198 11.27 -3.95 3.63
C ARG A 198 10.63 -4.44 4.92
N LEU A 199 9.32 -4.35 5.01
CA LEU A 199 8.57 -4.80 6.18
C LEU A 199 8.66 -6.33 6.36
N LEU A 200 8.58 -7.11 5.27
CA LEU A 200 8.73 -8.56 5.30
C LEU A 200 10.11 -8.99 5.77
N ASP A 201 11.17 -8.39 5.25
CA ASP A 201 12.55 -8.68 5.67
C ASP A 201 12.74 -8.46 7.18
N ARG A 202 12.08 -7.45 7.73
CA ARG A 202 12.18 -7.09 9.16
C ARG A 202 11.33 -7.95 10.08
N LEU A 203 10.10 -8.26 9.66
CA LEU A 203 9.10 -8.88 10.56
C LEU A 203 8.97 -10.39 10.39
N LEU A 204 9.37 -10.95 9.27
CA LEU A 204 9.27 -12.37 8.96
C LEU A 204 10.61 -12.96 8.51
N PRO A 205 11.70 -12.78 9.30
CA PRO A 205 13.03 -13.26 8.90
C PRO A 205 13.08 -14.79 8.78
N ASP A 206 12.26 -15.51 9.57
CA ASP A 206 12.31 -16.97 9.70
C ASP A 206 11.32 -17.69 8.79
N GLY A 207 10.61 -17.01 7.89
CA GLY A 207 9.70 -17.63 6.93
C GLY A 207 8.28 -17.05 6.92
N GLY A 208 7.37 -17.80 6.27
CA GLY A 208 6.00 -17.32 6.00
C GLY A 208 5.93 -16.38 4.77
N TRP A 209 7.03 -16.26 4.02
CA TRP A 209 7.11 -15.58 2.73
C TRP A 209 8.37 -16.01 1.98
N GLN A 210 8.42 -15.74 0.67
CA GLN A 210 9.60 -16.03 -0.14
C GLN A 210 9.73 -14.99 -1.26
N PRO A 211 10.92 -14.41 -1.45
CA PRO A 211 11.23 -13.53 -2.60
C PRO A 211 11.47 -14.37 -3.87
N CYS A 212 10.43 -15.08 -4.31
CA CYS A 212 10.49 -16.00 -5.44
C CYS A 212 10.44 -15.31 -6.80
N GLY A 213 10.28 -13.98 -6.84
CA GLY A 213 9.89 -13.26 -8.04
C GLY A 213 8.42 -13.44 -8.38
N VAL A 214 7.91 -12.54 -9.24
CA VAL A 214 6.58 -12.65 -9.84
C VAL A 214 6.66 -12.42 -11.34
N LEU A 215 6.17 -13.37 -12.13
CA LEU A 215 6.01 -13.28 -13.58
C LEU A 215 4.57 -12.87 -13.88
N HIS A 216 4.38 -11.68 -14.41
CA HIS A 216 3.10 -11.23 -14.93
C HIS A 216 3.03 -11.51 -16.43
N LEU A 217 2.34 -12.61 -16.79
CA LEU A 217 2.28 -13.13 -18.15
C LEU A 217 1.30 -12.34 -19.02
N ASN A 218 1.58 -12.27 -20.31
CA ASN A 218 0.70 -11.65 -21.30
C ASN A 218 -0.49 -12.59 -21.61
N HIS A 219 -1.64 -12.33 -21.01
CA HIS A 219 -2.86 -13.14 -21.17
C HIS A 219 -3.94 -12.44 -22.01
N SER A 220 -3.68 -11.21 -22.44
CA SER A 220 -4.58 -10.46 -23.33
C SER A 220 -3.78 -9.41 -24.12
N PRO A 221 -4.29 -8.91 -25.27
CA PRO A 221 -3.63 -7.86 -26.02
C PRO A 221 -3.43 -6.56 -25.23
N ALA A 222 -4.31 -6.26 -24.29
CA ALA A 222 -4.18 -5.08 -23.43
C ALA A 222 -3.02 -5.23 -22.43
N GLU A 223 -2.87 -6.41 -21.83
CA GLU A 223 -1.78 -6.73 -20.92
C GLU A 223 -0.43 -6.77 -21.66
N GLU A 224 -0.39 -7.38 -22.85
CA GLU A 224 0.81 -7.38 -23.70
C GLU A 224 1.26 -5.94 -24.04
N LYS A 225 0.33 -5.10 -24.49
CA LYS A 225 0.62 -3.69 -24.80
C LYS A 225 1.15 -2.93 -23.58
N ARG A 226 0.55 -3.16 -22.41
CA ARG A 226 0.99 -2.56 -21.14
C ARG A 226 2.40 -3.04 -20.77
N ASN A 227 2.63 -4.35 -20.74
CA ASN A 227 3.89 -4.94 -20.34
C ASN A 227 5.02 -4.54 -21.29
N ARG A 228 4.75 -4.48 -22.61
CA ARG A 228 5.72 -3.98 -23.61
C ARG A 228 6.11 -2.52 -23.36
N ARG A 229 5.14 -1.67 -23.02
CA ARG A 229 5.43 -0.26 -22.68
C ARG A 229 6.25 -0.11 -21.41
N LEU A 230 5.94 -0.89 -20.39
CA LEU A 230 6.72 -0.91 -19.14
C LEU A 230 8.14 -1.42 -19.41
N ALA A 231 8.29 -2.52 -20.13
CA ALA A 231 9.60 -3.08 -20.49
C ALA A 231 10.48 -2.10 -21.27
N ALA A 232 9.86 -1.31 -22.17
CA ALA A 232 10.57 -0.30 -22.97
C ALA A 232 11.04 0.92 -22.16
N GLN A 233 10.60 1.09 -20.91
CA GLN A 233 11.05 2.21 -20.07
C GLN A 233 12.48 2.04 -19.55
N ASP A 234 13.06 0.86 -19.68
CA ASP A 234 14.46 0.53 -19.37
C ASP A 234 14.99 1.08 -18.03
N TRP A 235 14.11 1.09 -17.04
CA TRP A 235 14.42 1.56 -15.71
C TRP A 235 14.75 0.38 -14.81
N HIS A 236 15.90 0.37 -14.19
CA HIS A 236 16.16 -0.50 -13.07
C HIS A 236 15.62 -1.92 -13.25
N ALA A 237 16.22 -2.68 -14.17
CA ALA A 237 15.84 -4.07 -14.48
C ALA A 237 15.73 -4.99 -13.24
N HIS A 238 16.36 -4.62 -12.12
CA HIS A 238 16.22 -5.30 -10.84
C HIS A 238 14.85 -5.05 -10.16
N LEU A 239 14.07 -4.08 -10.59
CA LEU A 239 12.72 -3.82 -10.07
C LEU A 239 11.67 -4.51 -10.91
N TYR A 240 11.72 -4.34 -12.23
CA TYR A 240 10.97 -5.13 -13.20
C TYR A 240 11.63 -5.04 -14.59
N ARG A 241 11.41 -6.04 -15.41
CA ARG A 241 11.89 -6.11 -16.79
C ARG A 241 11.00 -6.98 -17.66
N GLY A 242 11.00 -6.72 -18.97
CA GLY A 242 10.39 -7.62 -19.93
C GLY A 242 11.16 -8.94 -20.04
N VAL A 243 10.45 -10.03 -20.24
CA VAL A 243 11.02 -11.37 -20.45
C VAL A 243 10.30 -12.08 -21.59
N SER A 244 11.07 -12.82 -22.41
CA SER A 244 10.52 -13.73 -23.41
C SER A 244 9.95 -14.99 -22.75
N ALA A 245 9.14 -15.75 -23.50
CA ALA A 245 8.59 -17.04 -23.05
C ALA A 245 9.70 -18.02 -22.62
N ALA A 246 10.80 -18.07 -23.35
CA ALA A 246 11.95 -18.92 -23.00
C ALA A 246 12.57 -18.52 -21.65
N GLU A 247 12.83 -17.24 -21.46
CA GLU A 247 13.38 -16.73 -20.21
C GLU A 247 12.38 -16.86 -19.05
N ALA A 248 11.10 -16.64 -19.30
CA ALA A 248 10.03 -16.87 -18.32
C ALA A 248 9.98 -18.34 -17.87
N SER A 249 10.18 -19.29 -18.80
CA SER A 249 10.26 -20.73 -18.50
C SER A 249 11.44 -21.08 -17.61
N GLU A 250 12.62 -20.52 -17.88
CA GLU A 250 13.80 -20.71 -17.02
C GLU A 250 13.57 -20.20 -15.60
N LEU A 251 13.01 -18.99 -15.47
CA LEU A 251 12.68 -18.37 -14.19
C LEU A 251 11.62 -19.16 -13.43
N ALA A 252 10.61 -19.62 -14.13
CA ALA A 252 9.52 -20.39 -13.54
C ALA A 252 9.90 -21.83 -13.18
N GLY A 253 10.85 -22.45 -13.88
CA GLY A 253 11.22 -23.85 -13.74
C GLY A 253 10.25 -24.82 -14.41
N ILE A 254 9.33 -24.33 -15.19
CA ILE A 254 8.34 -25.04 -16.02
C ILE A 254 8.17 -24.32 -17.35
N ASP A 255 7.71 -25.03 -18.39
CA ASP A 255 7.55 -24.47 -19.72
C ASP A 255 6.39 -23.45 -19.77
N LEU A 256 6.67 -22.25 -20.24
CA LEU A 256 5.68 -21.18 -20.44
C LEU A 256 5.68 -20.75 -21.92
N SER A 257 4.49 -20.48 -22.45
CA SER A 257 4.29 -20.10 -23.85
C SER A 257 4.13 -18.59 -24.06
N SER A 258 4.15 -17.80 -23.00
CA SER A 258 3.86 -16.35 -23.05
C SER A 258 5.04 -15.53 -22.56
N ASP A 259 5.33 -14.45 -23.27
CA ASP A 259 6.16 -13.37 -22.75
C ASP A 259 5.48 -12.69 -21.54
N GLY A 260 6.23 -11.89 -20.81
CA GLY A 260 5.68 -11.21 -19.65
C GLY A 260 6.55 -10.10 -19.09
N LEU A 261 6.15 -9.63 -17.93
CA LEU A 261 6.90 -8.69 -17.11
C LEU A 261 7.34 -9.41 -15.82
N TYR A 262 8.63 -9.44 -15.57
CA TYR A 262 9.21 -10.07 -14.39
C TYR A 262 9.52 -9.04 -13.32
N TRP A 263 9.11 -9.34 -12.09
CA TRP A 263 9.39 -8.59 -10.87
C TRP A 263 10.37 -9.40 -10.00
N PRO A 264 11.70 -9.18 -10.11
CA PRO A 264 12.69 -10.02 -9.42
C PRO A 264 12.54 -10.05 -7.90
N GLN A 265 12.15 -8.92 -7.32
CA GLN A 265 11.91 -8.81 -5.88
C GLN A 265 10.45 -9.09 -5.47
N GLY A 266 9.62 -9.54 -6.42
CA GLY A 266 8.27 -10.00 -6.14
C GLY A 266 8.28 -11.21 -5.20
N ALA A 267 7.21 -11.38 -4.44
CA ALA A 267 7.16 -12.41 -3.42
C ALA A 267 5.77 -13.03 -3.31
N TRP A 268 5.68 -14.23 -2.80
CA TRP A 268 4.50 -14.67 -2.09
C TRP A 268 4.70 -14.51 -0.58
N LEU A 269 3.64 -14.31 0.16
CA LEU A 269 3.64 -14.29 1.61
C LEU A 269 2.36 -14.89 2.19
N HIS A 270 2.44 -15.35 3.44
CA HIS A 270 1.30 -15.80 4.24
C HIS A 270 0.73 -14.61 5.03
N PRO A 271 -0.39 -13.98 4.58
CA PRO A 271 -0.91 -12.78 5.20
C PRO A 271 -1.23 -12.94 6.69
N PRO A 272 -1.77 -14.08 7.18
CA PRO A 272 -1.97 -14.27 8.62
C PRO A 272 -0.68 -14.23 9.45
N ALA A 273 0.45 -14.70 8.92
CA ALA A 273 1.73 -14.59 9.61
C ALA A 273 2.19 -13.13 9.71
N LEU A 274 2.07 -12.37 8.62
CA LEU A 274 2.39 -10.95 8.63
C LEU A 274 1.50 -10.17 9.61
N VAL A 275 0.20 -10.44 9.62
CA VAL A 275 -0.74 -9.79 10.57
C VAL A 275 -0.34 -10.09 12.02
N ARG A 276 -0.04 -11.36 12.36
CA ARG A 276 0.44 -11.71 13.71
C ARG A 276 1.75 -11.01 14.07
N ALA A 277 2.72 -10.97 13.15
CA ALA A 277 3.99 -10.29 13.37
C ALA A 277 3.82 -8.77 13.57
N LEU A 278 2.92 -8.13 12.82
CA LEU A 278 2.58 -6.72 12.99
C LEU A 278 1.95 -6.45 14.37
N LEU A 279 1.08 -7.34 14.85
CA LEU A 279 0.42 -7.20 16.14
C LEU A 279 1.31 -7.56 17.33
N ALA A 280 2.42 -8.25 17.10
CA ALA A 280 3.37 -8.66 18.14
C ALA A 280 4.27 -7.48 18.57
N HIS A 281 3.72 -6.57 19.37
CA HIS A 281 4.43 -5.40 19.91
C HIS A 281 3.94 -5.10 21.33
N PRO A 282 4.84 -4.74 22.29
CA PRO A 282 4.45 -4.51 23.70
C PRO A 282 3.39 -3.44 23.89
N ASN A 283 3.34 -2.43 23.02
CA ASN A 283 2.35 -1.35 23.07
C ASN A 283 1.02 -1.71 22.37
N ILE A 284 0.87 -2.91 21.81
CA ILE A 284 -0.37 -3.37 21.17
C ILE A 284 -1.08 -4.38 22.07
N ARG A 285 -2.36 -4.13 22.34
CA ARG A 285 -3.25 -5.10 22.97
C ARG A 285 -4.36 -5.50 21.99
N LEU A 286 -4.35 -6.76 21.59
CA LEU A 286 -5.36 -7.34 20.71
C LEU A 286 -6.52 -7.90 21.56
N TYR A 287 -7.74 -7.59 21.15
CA TYR A 287 -8.98 -8.09 21.72
C TYR A 287 -9.78 -8.81 20.63
N GLU A 288 -9.63 -10.12 20.54
CA GLU A 288 -10.41 -10.98 19.63
C GLU A 288 -11.78 -11.32 20.20
N GLY A 289 -12.76 -11.59 19.33
CA GLY A 289 -14.15 -11.82 19.72
C GLY A 289 -14.79 -10.59 20.40
N ARG A 290 -14.32 -9.39 20.08
CA ARG A 290 -14.74 -8.11 20.68
C ARG A 290 -15.23 -7.13 19.59
N PRO A 291 -16.43 -7.33 19.04
CA PRO A 291 -17.00 -6.36 18.11
C PRO A 291 -17.22 -5.01 18.81
N LEU A 292 -16.92 -3.93 18.11
CA LEU A 292 -17.34 -2.59 18.54
C LEU A 292 -18.86 -2.48 18.41
N LEU A 293 -19.55 -2.24 19.52
CA LEU A 293 -21.01 -2.07 19.55
C LEU A 293 -21.41 -0.61 19.39
N SER A 294 -20.70 0.29 20.06
CA SER A 294 -20.93 1.73 19.95
C SER A 294 -19.65 2.53 20.20
N ALA A 295 -19.58 3.72 19.63
CA ALA A 295 -18.54 4.70 19.90
C ALA A 295 -19.19 6.05 20.17
N GLN A 296 -18.94 6.64 21.33
CA GLN A 296 -19.46 7.92 21.76
C GLN A 296 -18.32 8.87 22.13
N TYR A 297 -18.35 10.09 21.58
CA TYR A 297 -17.40 11.12 21.96
C TYR A 297 -17.79 11.75 23.29
N CYS A 298 -16.95 11.57 24.30
CA CYS A 298 -17.08 12.16 25.63
C CYS A 298 -15.82 13.01 25.86
N ALA A 299 -15.82 14.22 25.34
CA ALA A 299 -14.65 15.08 25.26
C ALA A 299 -13.77 15.05 26.54
N PRO A 300 -12.47 14.87 26.41
CA PRO A 300 -11.68 14.83 25.17
C PRO A 300 -11.48 13.43 24.55
N HIS A 301 -12.10 12.39 25.09
CA HIS A 301 -11.89 10.99 24.71
C HIS A 301 -13.11 10.35 24.04
N TRP A 302 -12.88 9.27 23.35
CA TRP A 302 -13.91 8.36 22.86
C TRP A 302 -14.16 7.24 23.87
N ARG A 303 -15.42 6.98 24.16
CA ARG A 303 -15.90 5.79 24.85
C ARG A 303 -16.32 4.75 23.82
N LEU A 304 -15.77 3.55 23.94
CA LEU A 304 -15.96 2.43 23.02
C LEU A 304 -16.57 1.26 23.80
N ASP A 305 -17.80 0.90 23.50
CA ASP A 305 -18.48 -0.22 24.14
C ASP A 305 -18.33 -1.50 23.33
N THR A 306 -17.92 -2.58 23.99
CA THR A 306 -17.87 -3.94 23.48
C THR A 306 -18.76 -4.84 24.35
N PRO A 307 -19.05 -6.09 23.94
CA PRO A 307 -19.88 -6.98 24.77
C PRO A 307 -19.40 -7.18 26.20
N GLN A 308 -18.10 -7.04 26.45
CA GLN A 308 -17.50 -7.38 27.76
C GLN A 308 -16.87 -6.20 28.48
N HIS A 309 -16.48 -5.15 27.74
CA HIS A 309 -15.74 -4.01 28.32
C HIS A 309 -16.10 -2.71 27.62
N THR A 310 -15.97 -1.62 28.37
CA THR A 310 -15.89 -0.28 27.83
C THR A 310 -14.41 0.15 27.82
N LEU A 311 -13.95 0.70 26.72
CA LEU A 311 -12.61 1.26 26.56
C LEU A 311 -12.70 2.77 26.35
N SER A 312 -11.67 3.49 26.80
CA SER A 312 -11.46 4.90 26.47
C SER A 312 -10.26 5.05 25.56
N ALA A 313 -10.35 5.88 24.52
CA ALA A 313 -9.26 6.17 23.61
C ALA A 313 -9.30 7.63 23.13
N ASP A 314 -8.13 8.20 22.83
CA ASP A 314 -8.01 9.56 22.33
C ASP A 314 -8.39 9.65 20.85
N HIS A 315 -8.07 8.61 20.08
CA HIS A 315 -8.37 8.48 18.67
C HIS A 315 -8.98 7.12 18.34
N ILE A 316 -9.78 7.09 17.26
CA ILE A 316 -10.29 5.84 16.66
C ILE A 316 -9.82 5.76 15.21
N VAL A 317 -9.33 4.58 14.80
CA VAL A 317 -9.00 4.27 13.40
C VAL A 317 -9.84 3.09 12.94
N TYR A 318 -10.74 3.31 12.00
CA TYR A 318 -11.55 2.25 11.39
C TYR A 318 -10.76 1.55 10.27
N CYS A 319 -10.47 0.27 10.48
CA CYS A 319 -9.80 -0.63 9.53
C CYS A 319 -10.68 -1.85 9.22
N THR A 320 -11.97 -1.62 9.04
CA THR A 320 -13.04 -2.61 9.13
C THR A 320 -13.30 -3.39 7.83
N GLY A 321 -12.52 -3.13 6.75
CA GLY A 321 -12.62 -3.86 5.50
C GLY A 321 -14.06 -3.98 5.00
N ALA A 322 -14.54 -5.19 4.75
CA ALA A 322 -15.91 -5.43 4.24
C ALA A 322 -17.02 -4.97 5.18
N SER A 323 -16.73 -4.75 6.47
CA SER A 323 -17.69 -4.20 7.43
C SER A 323 -17.68 -2.67 7.51
N SER A 324 -16.92 -1.99 6.65
CA SER A 324 -16.89 -0.51 6.62
C SER A 324 -18.25 0.14 6.33
N PRO A 325 -19.09 -0.40 5.42
CA PRO A 325 -20.44 0.16 5.17
C PRO A 325 -21.35 0.17 6.41
N GLN A 326 -21.15 -0.74 7.34
CA GLN A 326 -21.96 -0.87 8.56
C GLN A 326 -21.48 0.03 9.70
N GLN A 327 -20.33 0.68 9.56
CA GLN A 327 -19.82 1.58 10.58
C GLN A 327 -20.48 2.96 10.43
N PRO A 328 -21.20 3.47 11.47
CA PRO A 328 -21.96 4.71 11.36
C PRO A 328 -21.14 5.90 10.80
N PRO A 329 -19.89 6.15 11.23
CA PRO A 329 -19.11 7.25 10.68
C PRO A 329 -18.71 7.09 9.21
N LEU A 330 -18.78 5.87 8.67
CA LEU A 330 -18.35 5.53 7.32
C LEU A 330 -19.49 5.21 6.35
N ALA A 331 -20.74 5.14 6.85
CA ALA A 331 -21.91 4.70 6.07
C ALA A 331 -22.23 5.60 4.87
N ALA A 332 -21.86 6.89 4.92
CA ALA A 332 -22.08 7.83 3.82
C ALA A 332 -21.07 7.71 2.67
N LEU A 333 -19.99 6.96 2.86
CA LEU A 333 -18.94 6.75 1.84
C LEU A 333 -19.37 5.65 0.85
N GLN A 334 -18.75 5.67 -0.32
CA GLN A 334 -19.02 4.68 -1.36
C GLN A 334 -18.07 3.50 -1.23
N TRP A 335 -18.64 2.30 -1.08
CA TRP A 335 -17.93 1.05 -0.91
C TRP A 335 -18.32 0.06 -2.00
N GLN A 336 -17.36 -0.74 -2.42
CA GLN A 336 -17.57 -1.84 -3.34
C GLN A 336 -17.11 -3.13 -2.68
N LEU A 337 -18.04 -4.02 -2.39
CA LEU A 337 -17.74 -5.34 -1.84
C LEU A 337 -17.48 -6.31 -2.97
N ILE A 338 -16.37 -7.04 -2.89
CA ILE A 338 -15.91 -7.95 -3.92
C ILE A 338 -15.56 -9.27 -3.26
N ARG A 339 -16.36 -10.26 -3.52
CA ARG A 339 -16.06 -11.62 -3.09
C ARG A 339 -14.87 -12.19 -3.86
N GLY A 340 -14.07 -13.01 -3.20
CA GLY A 340 -13.00 -13.77 -3.83
C GLY A 340 -12.71 -15.05 -3.08
N GLN A 341 -12.40 -16.10 -3.84
CA GLN A 341 -12.09 -17.43 -3.34
C GLN A 341 -10.81 -17.94 -3.99
N THR A 342 -9.96 -18.58 -3.21
CA THR A 342 -8.73 -19.25 -3.65
C THR A 342 -8.82 -20.73 -3.37
N ASN A 343 -8.15 -21.52 -4.17
CA ASN A 343 -8.05 -22.98 -4.02
C ASN A 343 -6.67 -23.35 -3.45
N LEU A 344 -6.63 -24.45 -2.71
CA LEU A 344 -5.40 -25.12 -2.29
C LEU A 344 -5.39 -26.54 -2.89
N ALA A 345 -4.23 -26.93 -3.42
CA ALA A 345 -4.01 -28.30 -3.91
C ALA A 345 -2.61 -28.79 -3.54
N ALA A 346 -2.48 -30.09 -3.33
CA ALA A 346 -1.20 -30.71 -3.05
C ALA A 346 -0.25 -30.58 -4.25
N ALA A 347 1.01 -30.29 -3.96
CA ALA A 347 2.03 -30.25 -4.99
C ALA A 347 2.33 -31.66 -5.52
N THR A 348 2.52 -31.79 -6.83
CA THR A 348 3.00 -33.00 -7.48
C THR A 348 4.50 -32.88 -7.80
N SER A 349 5.11 -33.95 -8.32
CA SER A 349 6.51 -33.90 -8.78
C SER A 349 6.73 -32.87 -9.89
N TYR A 350 5.73 -32.65 -10.74
CA TYR A 350 5.79 -31.64 -11.80
C TYR A 350 5.56 -30.24 -11.23
N THR A 351 4.47 -30.01 -10.51
CA THR A 351 4.10 -28.66 -10.04
C THR A 351 5.06 -28.14 -8.98
N GLY A 352 5.69 -29.02 -8.22
CA GLY A 352 6.75 -28.67 -7.25
C GLY A 352 8.03 -28.07 -7.89
N ARG A 353 8.18 -28.15 -9.21
CA ARG A 353 9.25 -27.47 -9.96
C ARG A 353 9.02 -25.96 -10.10
N LEU A 354 7.79 -25.47 -9.87
CA LEU A 354 7.46 -24.06 -9.97
C LEU A 354 8.27 -23.25 -8.93
N LYS A 355 9.16 -22.37 -9.41
CA LYS A 355 10.07 -21.56 -8.58
C LYS A 355 9.58 -20.13 -8.38
N THR A 356 8.84 -19.59 -9.35
CA THR A 356 8.39 -18.19 -9.40
C THR A 356 6.87 -18.13 -9.39
N ALA A 357 6.29 -17.15 -8.70
CA ALA A 357 4.85 -16.97 -8.73
C ALA A 357 4.40 -16.47 -10.12
N LEU A 358 3.35 -17.07 -10.65
CA LEU A 358 2.75 -16.68 -11.93
C LEU A 358 1.49 -15.86 -11.67
N SER A 359 1.31 -14.80 -12.43
CA SER A 359 0.14 -13.92 -12.42
C SER A 359 -0.32 -13.64 -13.85
N ALA A 360 -1.60 -13.81 -14.11
CA ALA A 360 -2.25 -13.51 -15.38
C ALA A 360 -3.68 -13.04 -15.10
N ALA A 361 -4.71 -13.64 -15.71
CA ALA A 361 -6.10 -13.52 -15.25
C ALA A 361 -6.27 -14.16 -13.86
N SER A 362 -5.65 -15.31 -13.67
CA SER A 362 -5.50 -16.01 -12.38
C SER A 362 -4.05 -15.91 -11.88
N TYR A 363 -3.77 -16.44 -10.69
CA TYR A 363 -2.40 -16.57 -10.18
C TYR A 363 -2.16 -17.95 -9.56
N ILE A 364 -0.88 -18.34 -9.47
CA ILE A 364 -0.44 -19.49 -8.69
C ILE A 364 0.89 -19.17 -8.03
N SER A 365 1.03 -19.55 -6.76
CA SER A 365 2.29 -19.43 -6.00
C SER A 365 3.08 -20.74 -6.05
N PRO A 366 4.42 -20.70 -5.95
CA PRO A 366 5.23 -21.88 -5.60
C PRO A 366 4.66 -22.60 -4.38
N ALA A 367 4.85 -23.91 -4.34
CA ALA A 367 4.38 -24.72 -3.21
C ALA A 367 5.02 -24.27 -1.89
N TRP A 368 4.21 -24.13 -0.87
CA TRP A 368 4.64 -23.91 0.50
C TRP A 368 4.02 -24.96 1.41
N GLU A 369 4.87 -25.65 2.18
CA GLU A 369 4.46 -26.81 2.99
C GLU A 369 3.67 -27.84 2.20
N GLY A 370 4.13 -28.14 0.98
CA GLY A 370 3.52 -29.12 0.09
C GLY A 370 2.23 -28.72 -0.58
N LEU A 371 1.76 -27.46 -0.46
CA LEU A 371 0.53 -26.97 -1.05
C LEU A 371 0.77 -25.77 -1.95
N HIS A 372 0.12 -25.75 -3.11
CA HIS A 372 -0.06 -24.57 -3.95
C HIS A 372 -1.34 -23.82 -3.56
N CYS A 373 -1.27 -22.47 -3.61
CA CYS A 373 -2.43 -21.60 -3.57
C CYS A 373 -2.62 -20.96 -4.95
N TYR A 374 -3.83 -21.05 -5.50
CA TYR A 374 -4.15 -20.47 -6.81
C TYR A 374 -5.56 -19.89 -6.86
N GLY A 375 -5.83 -19.02 -7.82
CA GLY A 375 -7.06 -18.27 -8.01
C GLY A 375 -6.76 -16.84 -8.40
N ALA A 376 -7.63 -15.88 -8.09
CA ALA A 376 -8.82 -16.02 -7.28
C ALA A 376 -10.05 -15.61 -8.09
N SER A 377 -11.20 -16.10 -7.70
CA SER A 377 -12.46 -15.57 -8.22
C SER A 377 -12.62 -14.08 -7.88
N PHE A 378 -13.38 -13.37 -8.68
CA PHE A 378 -13.63 -11.94 -8.53
C PHE A 378 -15.11 -11.66 -8.83
N VAL A 379 -15.94 -11.61 -7.78
CA VAL A 379 -17.39 -11.42 -7.91
C VAL A 379 -17.78 -10.09 -7.27
N PRO A 380 -18.00 -9.03 -8.08
CA PRO A 380 -18.45 -7.74 -7.59
C PRO A 380 -19.83 -7.82 -6.95
N HIS A 381 -20.08 -6.95 -5.96
CA HIS A 381 -21.37 -6.80 -5.27
C HIS A 381 -21.85 -8.06 -4.53
N ASP A 382 -20.94 -8.97 -4.19
CA ASP A 382 -21.22 -10.17 -3.41
C ASP A 382 -20.53 -10.05 -2.03
N ALA A 383 -21.32 -10.08 -0.98
CA ALA A 383 -20.88 -9.96 0.40
C ALA A 383 -20.83 -11.32 1.15
N CYS A 384 -21.08 -12.45 0.45
CA CYS A 384 -21.01 -13.78 1.05
C CYS A 384 -19.56 -14.24 1.19
N GLY A 385 -19.16 -14.69 2.38
CA GLY A 385 -17.82 -15.22 2.67
C GLY A 385 -17.73 -16.75 2.65
N ASP A 386 -18.83 -17.46 2.36
CA ASP A 386 -18.88 -18.93 2.42
C ASP A 386 -18.21 -19.55 1.19
N TRP A 387 -17.69 -20.77 1.35
CA TRP A 387 -17.12 -21.55 0.25
C TRP A 387 -18.15 -21.87 -0.86
N ARG A 388 -17.73 -21.84 -2.12
CA ARG A 388 -18.56 -22.25 -3.27
C ARG A 388 -17.76 -23.14 -4.22
N ASP A 389 -18.29 -24.32 -4.49
CA ASP A 389 -17.66 -25.29 -5.42
C ASP A 389 -17.62 -24.77 -6.86
N SER A 390 -18.62 -23.99 -7.26
CA SER A 390 -18.64 -23.33 -8.58
C SER A 390 -17.47 -22.36 -8.79
N GLU A 391 -17.05 -21.64 -7.76
CA GLU A 391 -15.90 -20.77 -7.84
C GLU A 391 -14.58 -21.55 -7.77
N ALA A 392 -14.55 -22.66 -7.04
CA ALA A 392 -13.43 -23.57 -7.06
C ALA A 392 -13.19 -24.16 -8.46
N GLU A 393 -14.27 -24.52 -9.16
CA GLU A 393 -14.18 -24.97 -10.54
C GLU A 393 -13.78 -23.85 -11.50
N HIS A 394 -14.33 -22.67 -11.35
CA HIS A 394 -13.92 -21.50 -12.12
C HIS A 394 -12.41 -21.22 -11.98
N ASN A 395 -11.86 -21.30 -10.76
CA ASN A 395 -10.42 -21.12 -10.52
C ASN A 395 -9.58 -22.19 -11.22
N ARG A 396 -10.07 -23.44 -11.34
CA ARG A 396 -9.38 -24.50 -12.10
C ARG A 396 -9.36 -24.18 -13.60
N GLN A 397 -10.49 -23.69 -14.14
CA GLN A 397 -10.60 -23.30 -15.54
C GLN A 397 -9.68 -22.11 -15.87
N GLU A 398 -9.63 -21.09 -15.02
CA GLU A 398 -8.71 -19.97 -15.15
C GLU A 398 -7.23 -20.42 -15.08
N LEU A 399 -6.92 -21.36 -14.19
CA LEU A 399 -5.58 -21.95 -14.12
C LEU A 399 -5.26 -22.75 -15.40
N ALA A 400 -6.24 -23.45 -15.98
CA ALA A 400 -6.03 -24.17 -17.23
C ALA A 400 -5.76 -23.24 -18.43
N MET A 401 -6.37 -22.05 -18.44
CA MET A 401 -6.05 -21.01 -19.42
C MET A 401 -4.66 -20.43 -19.22
N LEU A 402 -4.21 -20.31 -17.96
CA LEU A 402 -2.87 -19.87 -17.68
C LEU A 402 -1.82 -20.93 -18.05
N HIS A 403 -2.04 -22.17 -17.64
CA HIS A 403 -1.12 -23.29 -17.87
C HIS A 403 -1.84 -24.64 -17.79
N PRO A 404 -2.18 -25.28 -18.94
CA PRO A 404 -3.00 -26.49 -18.97
C PRO A 404 -2.42 -27.66 -18.15
N GLN A 405 -1.12 -27.90 -18.23
CA GLN A 405 -0.48 -29.01 -17.50
C GLN A 405 -0.50 -28.78 -15.98
N LEU A 406 -0.22 -27.55 -15.48
CA LEU A 406 -0.38 -27.23 -14.05
C LEU A 406 -1.81 -27.52 -13.58
N ALA A 407 -2.81 -27.10 -14.35
CA ALA A 407 -4.20 -27.32 -14.00
C ALA A 407 -4.55 -28.82 -13.97
N ALA A 408 -4.12 -29.60 -14.95
CA ALA A 408 -4.34 -31.05 -15.00
C ALA A 408 -3.71 -31.76 -13.77
N GLU A 409 -2.46 -31.44 -13.46
CA GLU A 409 -1.74 -32.00 -12.31
C GLU A 409 -2.43 -31.66 -10.97
N LEU A 410 -2.80 -30.39 -10.77
CA LEU A 410 -3.44 -29.94 -9.53
C LEU A 410 -4.90 -30.37 -9.42
N THR A 411 -5.58 -30.67 -10.54
CA THR A 411 -6.93 -31.25 -10.51
C THR A 411 -6.89 -32.71 -10.15
N ALA A 412 -5.87 -33.47 -10.56
CA ALA A 412 -5.67 -34.85 -10.20
C ALA A 412 -5.21 -35.03 -8.73
N ALA A 413 -4.58 -34.00 -8.16
CA ALA A 413 -4.14 -34.00 -6.76
C ALA A 413 -5.33 -33.82 -5.79
N PRO A 414 -5.26 -34.35 -4.56
CA PRO A 414 -6.28 -34.09 -3.56
C PRO A 414 -6.50 -32.59 -3.32
N THR A 415 -7.74 -32.12 -3.51
CA THR A 415 -8.13 -30.77 -3.15
C THR A 415 -8.22 -30.66 -1.63
N VAL A 416 -7.46 -29.73 -1.05
CA VAL A 416 -7.34 -29.64 0.42
C VAL A 416 -8.32 -28.62 1.00
N SER A 417 -8.88 -27.75 0.27
CA SER A 417 -9.76 -26.63 0.62
C SER A 417 -9.24 -25.32 0.04
N GLY A 418 -9.63 -24.21 0.59
CA GLY A 418 -9.18 -22.90 0.17
C GLY A 418 -9.65 -21.83 1.14
N HIS A 419 -9.67 -20.59 0.67
CA HIS A 419 -10.14 -19.46 1.47
C HIS A 419 -11.11 -18.61 0.64
N ALA A 420 -12.28 -18.35 1.21
CA ALA A 420 -13.26 -17.44 0.64
C ALA A 420 -13.44 -16.24 1.56
N ALA A 421 -13.46 -15.04 1.00
CA ALA A 421 -13.64 -13.82 1.77
C ALA A 421 -14.13 -12.66 0.89
N VAL A 422 -14.61 -11.61 1.55
CA VAL A 422 -15.05 -10.38 0.90
C VAL A 422 -14.00 -9.29 1.06
N ARG A 423 -13.54 -8.77 -0.08
CA ARG A 423 -12.67 -7.60 -0.14
C ARG A 423 -13.52 -6.33 -0.13
N CYS A 424 -13.04 -5.28 0.48
CA CYS A 424 -13.60 -3.94 0.36
C CYS A 424 -12.74 -3.11 -0.58
N ASP A 425 -13.37 -2.50 -1.54
CA ASP A 425 -12.78 -1.57 -2.51
C ASP A 425 -13.61 -0.28 -2.55
N SER A 426 -13.18 0.69 -3.31
CA SER A 426 -13.90 1.90 -3.66
C SER A 426 -14.21 1.94 -5.16
N PRO A 427 -15.16 2.77 -5.63
CA PRO A 427 -15.48 2.84 -7.07
C PRO A 427 -14.33 3.30 -7.96
N ASP A 428 -13.33 3.98 -7.41
CA ASP A 428 -12.13 4.43 -8.14
C ASP A 428 -10.91 3.54 -7.92
N HIS A 429 -11.09 2.41 -7.22
CA HIS A 429 -10.04 1.45 -6.90
C HIS A 429 -8.84 2.02 -6.12
N LEU A 430 -9.04 3.15 -5.45
CA LEU A 430 -8.07 3.73 -4.53
C LEU A 430 -8.53 3.51 -3.09
N PRO A 431 -7.64 3.16 -2.16
CA PRO A 431 -7.98 3.05 -0.75
C PRO A 431 -8.60 4.33 -0.19
N THR A 432 -9.38 4.17 0.87
CA THR A 432 -9.96 5.28 1.62
C THR A 432 -9.17 5.46 2.90
N VAL A 433 -8.36 6.55 2.95
CA VAL A 433 -7.35 6.77 3.99
C VAL A 433 -7.34 8.23 4.44
N GLY A 434 -7.54 8.47 5.72
CA GLY A 434 -7.49 9.83 6.27
C GLY A 434 -8.49 10.11 7.40
N PRO A 435 -8.64 11.37 7.80
CA PRO A 435 -9.61 11.78 8.82
C PRO A 435 -11.03 11.69 8.26
N VAL A 436 -11.95 11.35 9.12
CA VAL A 436 -13.37 11.19 8.81
C VAL A 436 -14.12 12.47 9.17
N ALA A 437 -14.94 12.98 8.25
CA ALA A 437 -15.78 14.14 8.48
C ALA A 437 -17.19 13.73 9.01
N ASP A 438 -17.87 14.68 9.61
CA ASP A 438 -19.34 14.63 9.71
C ASP A 438 -19.90 14.87 8.30
N TYR A 439 -20.24 13.80 7.61
CA TYR A 439 -20.65 13.86 6.21
C TYR A 439 -22.02 14.52 6.01
N ALA A 440 -22.87 14.57 7.01
CA ALA A 440 -24.13 15.33 6.97
C ALA A 440 -23.84 16.83 7.00
N ALA A 441 -23.03 17.29 7.94
CA ALA A 441 -22.58 18.68 8.01
C ALA A 441 -21.76 19.08 6.77
N MET A 442 -20.86 18.21 6.30
CA MET A 442 -20.02 18.44 5.12
C MET A 442 -20.86 18.67 3.85
N ARG A 443 -21.94 17.92 3.65
CA ARG A 443 -22.85 18.13 2.51
C ARG A 443 -23.50 19.52 2.57
N GLY A 444 -23.86 20.02 3.76
CA GLY A 444 -24.38 21.37 3.95
C GLY A 444 -23.35 22.45 3.62
N VAL A 445 -22.13 22.34 4.19
CA VAL A 445 -21.02 23.28 3.98
C VAL A 445 -20.66 23.41 2.49
N TYR A 446 -20.62 22.29 1.77
CA TYR A 446 -20.19 22.24 0.37
C TYR A 446 -21.34 22.08 -0.64
N ALA A 447 -22.59 22.34 -0.25
CA ALA A 447 -23.79 22.18 -1.09
C ALA A 447 -23.70 22.92 -2.43
N LYS A 448 -23.01 24.06 -2.48
CA LYS A 448 -22.84 24.87 -3.70
C LYS A 448 -22.11 24.12 -4.82
N LEU A 449 -21.30 23.10 -4.52
CA LEU A 449 -20.65 22.24 -5.53
C LEU A 449 -21.65 21.44 -6.37
N ALA A 450 -22.86 21.23 -5.88
CA ALA A 450 -23.93 20.59 -6.65
C ALA A 450 -24.50 21.51 -7.76
N HIS A 451 -24.27 22.80 -7.69
CA HIS A 451 -24.72 23.79 -8.68
C HIS A 451 -23.56 24.30 -9.55
N ASP A 452 -22.38 24.46 -8.97
CA ASP A 452 -21.17 24.89 -9.67
C ASP A 452 -19.95 24.17 -9.07
N LYS A 453 -19.37 23.24 -9.84
CA LYS A 453 -18.18 22.46 -9.43
C LYS A 453 -16.94 23.33 -9.17
N ASN A 454 -16.90 24.53 -9.73
CA ASN A 454 -15.80 25.49 -9.58
C ASN A 454 -16.09 26.57 -8.53
N TYR A 455 -17.21 26.48 -7.80
CA TYR A 455 -17.56 27.48 -6.81
C TYR A 455 -16.42 27.67 -5.80
N PRO A 456 -15.95 28.91 -5.58
CA PRO A 456 -14.88 29.19 -4.65
C PRO A 456 -15.36 28.97 -3.21
N LEU A 457 -14.81 27.97 -2.54
CA LEU A 457 -15.11 27.61 -1.16
C LEU A 457 -13.88 27.86 -0.29
N SER A 458 -14.10 28.41 0.88
CA SER A 458 -13.05 28.67 1.90
C SER A 458 -13.30 27.94 3.22
N ASP A 459 -14.56 27.53 3.46
CA ASP A 459 -14.98 26.96 4.72
C ASP A 459 -14.23 25.68 5.08
N SER A 460 -13.79 25.56 6.34
CA SER A 460 -13.09 24.37 6.85
C SER A 460 -14.02 23.15 6.86
N CYS A 461 -13.45 21.98 6.64
CA CYS A 461 -14.20 20.73 6.68
C CYS A 461 -14.60 20.39 8.12
N PRO A 462 -15.88 20.02 8.38
CA PRO A 462 -16.35 19.60 9.69
C PRO A 462 -15.91 18.15 9.98
N TYR A 463 -14.68 17.96 10.45
CA TYR A 463 -14.20 16.65 10.84
C TYR A 463 -14.79 16.17 12.16
N LEU A 464 -15.05 14.85 12.25
CA LEU A 464 -15.29 14.22 13.54
C LEU A 464 -14.00 14.28 14.39
N PRO A 465 -14.12 14.52 15.71
CA PRO A 465 -12.95 14.63 16.59
C PRO A 465 -12.13 13.33 16.58
N ASN A 466 -10.90 13.38 16.08
CA ASN A 466 -9.93 12.30 16.18
C ASN A 466 -10.39 10.94 15.59
N VAL A 467 -11.23 10.95 14.55
CA VAL A 467 -11.69 9.75 13.84
C VAL A 467 -10.99 9.61 12.50
N TRP A 468 -10.49 8.41 12.23
CA TRP A 468 -9.70 8.08 11.05
C TRP A 468 -10.20 6.82 10.37
N VAL A 469 -9.86 6.64 9.09
CA VAL A 469 -10.13 5.43 8.32
C VAL A 469 -8.90 4.99 7.54
N ASN A 470 -8.64 3.68 7.50
CA ASN A 470 -7.67 3.01 6.65
C ASN A 470 -8.31 1.73 6.10
N SER A 471 -8.99 1.83 4.95
CA SER A 471 -9.83 0.75 4.40
C SER A 471 -9.92 0.81 2.87
N ALA A 472 -10.68 -0.07 2.25
CA ALA A 472 -10.90 -0.15 0.80
C ALA A 472 -9.63 -0.42 -0.03
N HIS A 473 -8.76 -1.30 0.45
CA HIS A 473 -7.53 -1.67 -0.26
C HIS A 473 -7.75 -2.69 -1.40
N GLY A 474 -8.98 -3.17 -1.59
CA GLY A 474 -9.34 -4.13 -2.62
C GLY A 474 -8.50 -5.41 -2.56
N SER A 475 -7.97 -5.85 -3.68
CA SER A 475 -7.08 -7.02 -3.79
C SER A 475 -5.59 -6.68 -3.56
N ARG A 476 -5.26 -5.42 -3.26
CA ARG A 476 -3.88 -4.92 -3.20
C ARG A 476 -3.43 -4.54 -1.79
N GLY A 477 -4.17 -4.97 -0.77
CA GLY A 477 -3.95 -4.62 0.62
C GLY A 477 -2.54 -4.96 1.14
N LEU A 478 -1.91 -6.02 0.64
CA LEU A 478 -0.54 -6.38 1.02
C LEU A 478 0.50 -5.32 0.63
N ALA A 479 0.30 -4.67 -0.51
CA ALA A 479 1.17 -3.57 -0.94
C ALA A 479 0.76 -2.24 -0.31
N THR A 480 -0.54 -1.91 -0.27
CA THR A 480 -1.00 -0.54 -0.01
C THR A 480 -1.29 -0.27 1.47
N ALA A 481 -1.82 -1.25 2.22
CA ALA A 481 -2.28 -1.02 3.59
C ALA A 481 -1.14 -0.66 4.57
N PRO A 482 0.04 -1.31 4.54
CA PRO A 482 1.13 -0.94 5.44
C PRO A 482 1.65 0.48 5.22
N TRP A 483 1.78 0.92 3.97
CA TRP A 483 2.26 2.26 3.67
C TRP A 483 1.23 3.34 4.01
N CYS A 484 -0.05 3.08 3.75
CA CYS A 484 -1.14 3.95 4.21
C CYS A 484 -1.23 4.04 5.74
N ALA A 485 -0.90 2.96 6.44
CA ALA A 485 -0.83 2.96 7.91
C ALA A 485 0.23 3.91 8.46
N GLU A 486 1.40 3.99 7.81
CA GLU A 486 2.44 4.95 8.14
C GLU A 486 1.95 6.40 8.00
N SER A 487 1.18 6.70 6.94
CA SER A 487 0.56 8.01 6.75
C SER A 487 -0.45 8.34 7.85
N ILE A 488 -1.30 7.39 8.23
CA ILE A 488 -2.25 7.59 9.35
C ILE A 488 -1.49 7.89 10.64
N ALA A 489 -0.48 7.08 10.99
CA ALA A 489 0.32 7.28 12.19
C ALA A 489 1.05 8.63 12.18
N ALA A 490 1.68 8.99 11.05
CA ALA A 490 2.34 10.27 10.90
C ALA A 490 1.37 11.45 11.10
N ARG A 491 0.19 11.38 10.52
CA ARG A 491 -0.83 12.44 10.62
C ARG A 491 -1.44 12.53 12.02
N ILE A 492 -1.65 11.43 12.73
CA ILE A 492 -2.12 11.42 14.11
C ILE A 492 -1.08 12.09 15.02
N LEU A 493 0.20 11.83 14.78
CA LEU A 493 1.31 12.30 15.64
C LEU A 493 1.90 13.65 15.21
N GLY A 494 1.39 14.26 14.14
CA GLY A 494 1.96 15.51 13.61
C GLY A 494 3.37 15.34 13.02
N LEU A 495 3.72 14.13 12.57
CA LEU A 495 4.99 13.82 11.93
C LEU A 495 4.91 14.04 10.42
N PRO A 496 6.07 14.15 9.72
CA PRO A 496 6.10 14.17 8.27
C PRO A 496 5.40 12.96 7.66
N ASP A 497 4.48 13.22 6.70
CA ASP A 497 3.69 12.19 6.06
C ASP A 497 4.50 11.50 4.94
N PRO A 498 4.62 10.17 4.90
CA PRO A 498 5.36 9.48 3.84
C PRO A 498 4.63 9.48 2.49
N LEU A 499 3.34 9.81 2.45
CA LEU A 499 2.60 9.95 1.20
C LEU A 499 2.74 11.37 0.63
N SER A 500 2.87 11.48 -0.69
CA SER A 500 2.79 12.76 -1.38
C SER A 500 1.45 13.44 -1.12
N ARG A 501 1.40 14.76 -1.27
CA ARG A 501 0.14 15.52 -1.22
C ARG A 501 -0.87 14.98 -2.23
N ARG A 502 -0.42 14.68 -3.47
CA ARG A 502 -1.22 14.08 -4.53
C ARG A 502 -1.90 12.80 -4.04
N LEU A 503 -1.14 11.88 -3.41
CA LEU A 503 -1.72 10.66 -2.86
C LEU A 503 -2.66 10.93 -1.70
N ARG A 504 -2.29 11.79 -0.75
CA ARG A 504 -3.16 12.11 0.39
C ARG A 504 -4.52 12.63 -0.05
N GLU A 505 -4.57 13.48 -1.07
CA GLU A 505 -5.82 14.01 -1.62
C GLU A 505 -6.58 12.94 -2.40
N ALA A 506 -5.89 12.12 -3.20
CA ALA A 506 -6.49 11.03 -3.96
C ALA A 506 -7.10 9.93 -3.07
N LEU A 507 -6.49 9.66 -1.90
CA LEU A 507 -6.97 8.65 -0.94
C LEU A 507 -7.96 9.20 0.08
N HIS A 508 -8.11 10.52 0.18
CA HIS A 508 -8.90 11.16 1.24
C HIS A 508 -10.38 10.74 1.20
N PRO A 509 -11.01 10.36 2.34
CA PRO A 509 -12.41 9.92 2.36
C PRO A 509 -13.38 10.97 1.83
N ASN A 510 -13.11 12.25 2.04
CA ASN A 510 -13.97 13.36 1.59
C ASN A 510 -14.15 13.42 0.07
N ARG A 511 -13.24 12.79 -0.72
CA ARG A 511 -13.38 12.69 -2.19
C ARG A 511 -14.70 12.06 -2.62
N HIS A 512 -15.22 11.10 -1.85
CA HIS A 512 -16.48 10.42 -2.15
C HIS A 512 -17.67 11.39 -2.10
N ILE A 513 -17.72 12.26 -1.08
CA ILE A 513 -18.80 13.22 -0.89
C ILE A 513 -18.73 14.35 -1.92
N VAL A 514 -17.52 14.88 -2.15
CA VAL A 514 -17.32 15.95 -3.15
C VAL A 514 -17.70 15.47 -4.54
N ARG A 515 -17.25 14.27 -4.94
CA ARG A 515 -17.63 13.68 -6.24
C ARG A 515 -19.13 13.45 -6.36
N ALA A 516 -19.80 13.02 -5.27
CA ALA A 516 -21.25 12.84 -5.26
C ALA A 516 -21.97 14.17 -5.44
N LEU A 517 -21.54 15.25 -4.79
CA LEU A 517 -22.09 16.59 -4.96
C LEU A 517 -21.91 17.10 -6.40
N VAL A 518 -20.71 17.00 -6.95
CA VAL A 518 -20.41 17.44 -8.33
C VAL A 518 -21.22 16.67 -9.37
N ARG A 519 -21.41 15.36 -9.21
CA ARG A 519 -22.24 14.54 -10.12
C ARG A 519 -23.72 14.92 -10.11
N GLN A 520 -24.26 15.41 -9.00
CA GLN A 520 -25.63 15.95 -8.96
C GLN A 520 -25.80 17.13 -9.92
N HIS A 521 -24.79 17.94 -10.12
CA HIS A 521 -24.76 19.01 -11.11
C HIS A 521 -24.78 18.50 -12.57
N GLU A 522 -24.07 17.41 -12.84
CA GLU A 522 -23.95 16.83 -14.19
C GLU A 522 -25.20 16.03 -14.60
N GLY A 523 -25.93 15.46 -13.63
CA GLY A 523 -27.20 14.72 -13.86
C GLY A 523 -28.45 15.58 -13.93
N GLY A 524 -28.36 16.86 -13.58
CA GLY A 524 -29.46 17.84 -13.66
C GLY A 524 -29.46 18.69 -14.93
N ARG A 525 -28.59 18.38 -15.88
CA ARG A 525 -28.58 18.91 -17.25
C ARG A 525 -29.01 17.83 -18.23
#